data_5588db2251a2c010d1c48a742ef21ac8
#
_entry.id   5588db2251a2c010d1c48a742ef21ac8
#
_cell.length_a   1.000
_cell.length_b   1.000
_cell.length_c   1.000
_cell.angle_alpha   90.00
_cell.angle_beta   90.00
_cell.angle_gamma   90.00
#
_symmetry.space_group_name_H-M   'P 1'
#
loop_
_entity.id
_entity.type
_entity.pdbx_description
1 polymer ?
#
loop_
_entity_poly.entity_id
_entity_poly.type
_entity_poly.pdbx_seq_one_letter_code
_entity_poly.pdbx_strand_id
1 'polypeptide(L)'
;MDLASLIGVIAGVGLVLASILMNSGLDLFINIPSAMIVLGGTLAATLIAFPINEVMKVMGLFLRVFMVRKSDQYQLIESMVGICNVARKGGVLAIESKLKEVDNDFLKKGLELTVDGKDEATVNALLKREAKQLQNAHKDGWEIFNQMGAFAPAFGMVGTLIGLIQMLSDLSDVSSVGPKMAIALITTFYGAVVANLIFIPMTVKLKRRSATESLEMTLILEGIGYIRKGVNPRFMQDVLENYLDTYHGKKEKKGDGKDKKPAKKK
;
A
#
# COMPACT_ATOMS: atom_id res chain seq x y z
N MET A 1 5.22 -13.73 -0.49
CA MET A 1 3.79 -13.56 -0.17
C MET A 1 3.69 -12.99 1.24
N ASP A 2 2.79 -12.04 1.43
CA ASP A 2 2.53 -11.50 2.78
C ASP A 2 1.65 -12.50 3.56
N LEU A 3 2.31 -13.30 4.38
CA LEU A 3 1.69 -14.38 5.15
C LEU A 3 0.55 -13.86 6.03
N ALA A 4 0.74 -12.68 6.64
CA ALA A 4 -0.26 -12.07 7.51
C ALA A 4 -1.55 -11.73 6.75
N SER A 5 -1.43 -11.20 5.54
CA SER A 5 -2.61 -10.87 4.71
C SER A 5 -3.34 -12.12 4.23
N LEU A 6 -2.59 -13.16 3.84
CA LEU A 6 -3.20 -14.43 3.44
C LEU A 6 -3.94 -15.08 4.61
N ILE A 7 -3.29 -15.16 5.77
CA ILE A 7 -3.93 -15.68 7.00
C ILE A 7 -5.15 -14.84 7.37
N GLY A 8 -5.05 -13.50 7.29
CA GLY A 8 -6.16 -12.60 7.62
C GLY A 8 -7.38 -12.81 6.73
N VAL A 9 -7.19 -12.94 5.41
CA VAL A 9 -8.29 -13.20 4.47
C VAL A 9 -8.90 -14.60 4.71
N ILE A 10 -8.05 -15.63 4.83
CA ILE A 10 -8.52 -17.01 5.07
C ILE A 10 -9.25 -17.09 6.42
N ALA A 11 -8.71 -16.49 7.48
CA ALA A 11 -9.35 -16.48 8.79
C ALA A 11 -10.66 -15.69 8.77
N GLY A 12 -10.68 -14.50 8.15
CA GLY A 12 -11.89 -13.66 8.08
C GLY A 12 -13.02 -14.35 7.31
N VAL A 13 -12.73 -14.86 6.13
CA VAL A 13 -13.71 -15.61 5.33
C VAL A 13 -14.09 -16.92 6.04
N GLY A 14 -13.10 -17.65 6.56
CA GLY A 14 -13.31 -18.92 7.25
C GLY A 14 -14.19 -18.79 8.50
N LEU A 15 -14.00 -17.74 9.32
CA LEU A 15 -14.85 -17.49 10.50
C LEU A 15 -16.28 -17.15 10.12
N VAL A 16 -16.50 -16.35 9.07
CA VAL A 16 -17.84 -16.04 8.55
C VAL A 16 -18.51 -17.31 8.05
N LEU A 17 -17.83 -18.12 7.24
CA LEU A 17 -18.34 -19.38 6.73
C LEU A 17 -18.62 -20.39 7.85
N ALA A 18 -17.70 -20.53 8.82
CA ALA A 18 -17.88 -21.41 9.97
C ALA A 18 -19.11 -21.03 10.80
N SER A 19 -19.30 -19.71 11.06
CA SER A 19 -20.48 -19.22 11.78
C SER A 19 -21.80 -19.55 11.05
N ILE A 20 -21.81 -19.46 9.73
CA ILE A 20 -22.96 -19.81 8.90
C ILE A 20 -23.22 -21.32 8.99
N LEU A 21 -22.20 -22.15 8.80
CA LEU A 21 -22.34 -23.61 8.80
C LEU A 21 -22.77 -24.20 10.14
N MET A 22 -22.41 -23.53 11.25
CA MET A 22 -22.81 -23.97 12.58
C MET A 22 -24.29 -23.77 12.87
N ASN A 23 -24.94 -22.80 12.20
CA ASN A 23 -26.31 -22.40 12.51
C ASN A 23 -27.31 -22.72 11.38
N SER A 24 -26.84 -22.80 10.14
CA SER A 24 -27.71 -22.96 8.96
C SER A 24 -26.90 -23.53 7.78
N GLY A 25 -27.56 -23.89 6.70
CA GLY A 25 -26.92 -24.27 5.45
C GLY A 25 -26.40 -23.07 4.67
N LEU A 26 -25.37 -23.26 3.84
CA LEU A 26 -24.86 -22.23 2.93
C LEU A 26 -25.86 -21.81 1.87
N ASP A 27 -26.81 -22.68 1.53
CA ASP A 27 -27.80 -22.43 0.48
C ASP A 27 -28.66 -21.19 0.74
N LEU A 28 -28.90 -20.86 2.03
CA LEU A 28 -29.64 -19.66 2.42
C LEU A 28 -28.88 -18.36 2.12
N PHE A 29 -27.55 -18.44 2.01
CA PHE A 29 -26.69 -17.28 1.78
C PHE A 29 -26.23 -17.15 0.33
N ILE A 30 -26.64 -18.05 -0.58
CA ILE A 30 -26.36 -17.98 -2.00
C ILE A 30 -27.56 -17.40 -2.72
N ASN A 31 -27.46 -16.13 -3.14
CA ASN A 31 -28.51 -15.44 -3.88
C ASN A 31 -27.92 -14.66 -5.06
N ILE A 32 -28.17 -15.16 -6.27
CA ILE A 32 -27.62 -14.58 -7.52
C ILE A 32 -28.11 -13.14 -7.74
N PRO A 33 -29.41 -12.82 -7.63
CA PRO A 33 -29.89 -11.43 -7.76
C PRO A 33 -29.20 -10.48 -6.79
N SER A 34 -29.01 -10.87 -5.51
CA SER A 34 -28.32 -10.08 -4.50
C SER A 34 -26.85 -9.83 -4.88
N ALA A 35 -26.16 -10.86 -5.37
CA ALA A 35 -24.79 -10.73 -5.86
C ALA A 35 -24.69 -9.78 -7.07
N MET A 36 -25.63 -9.85 -7.99
CA MET A 36 -25.69 -8.94 -9.14
C MET A 36 -25.90 -7.49 -8.74
N ILE A 37 -26.78 -7.22 -7.80
CA ILE A 37 -27.00 -5.85 -7.29
C ILE A 37 -25.72 -5.30 -6.66
N VAL A 38 -25.10 -6.04 -5.74
CA VAL A 38 -23.94 -5.56 -5.00
C VAL A 38 -22.70 -5.49 -5.86
N LEU A 39 -22.29 -6.60 -6.48
CA LEU A 39 -21.06 -6.64 -7.27
C LEU A 39 -21.21 -5.88 -8.59
N GLY A 40 -22.32 -6.10 -9.30
CA GLY A 40 -22.61 -5.41 -10.55
C GLY A 40 -22.78 -3.90 -10.34
N GLY A 41 -23.56 -3.50 -9.34
CA GLY A 41 -23.72 -2.09 -8.97
C GLY A 41 -22.42 -1.41 -8.55
N THR A 42 -21.60 -2.08 -7.74
CA THR A 42 -20.28 -1.58 -7.34
C THR A 42 -19.36 -1.38 -8.57
N LEU A 43 -19.31 -2.36 -9.47
CA LEU A 43 -18.52 -2.25 -10.68
C LEU A 43 -19.03 -1.15 -11.62
N ALA A 44 -20.35 -1.07 -11.82
CA ALA A 44 -20.94 -0.02 -12.65
C ALA A 44 -20.64 1.37 -12.11
N ALA A 45 -20.83 1.60 -10.80
CA ALA A 45 -20.49 2.88 -10.17
C ALA A 45 -18.99 3.19 -10.27
N THR A 46 -18.13 2.18 -10.17
CA THR A 46 -16.68 2.36 -10.33
C THR A 46 -16.34 2.76 -11.77
N LEU A 47 -16.97 2.16 -12.78
CA LEU A 47 -16.77 2.52 -14.20
C LEU A 47 -17.32 3.91 -14.53
N ILE A 48 -18.34 4.40 -13.83
CA ILE A 48 -18.81 5.76 -13.95
C ILE A 48 -17.82 6.76 -13.33
N ALA A 49 -17.21 6.39 -12.20
CA ALA A 49 -16.32 7.27 -11.43
C ALA A 49 -14.91 7.35 -12.00
N PHE A 50 -14.42 6.31 -12.69
CA PHE A 50 -13.04 6.19 -13.15
C PHE A 50 -12.96 5.75 -14.62
N PRO A 51 -11.93 6.20 -15.37
CA PRO A 51 -11.68 5.73 -16.72
C PRO A 51 -11.44 4.21 -16.76
N ILE A 52 -11.99 3.52 -17.75
CA ILE A 52 -11.89 2.06 -17.89
C ILE A 52 -10.44 1.56 -17.89
N ASN A 53 -9.52 2.31 -18.49
CA ASN A 53 -8.09 1.96 -18.52
C ASN A 53 -7.43 1.93 -17.13
N GLU A 54 -7.89 2.78 -16.20
CA GLU A 54 -7.41 2.80 -14.82
C GLU A 54 -7.99 1.64 -14.04
N VAL A 55 -9.28 1.38 -14.16
CA VAL A 55 -9.96 0.24 -13.53
C VAL A 55 -9.31 -1.09 -13.95
N MET A 56 -9.02 -1.29 -15.22
CA MET A 56 -8.36 -2.51 -15.72
C MET A 56 -6.94 -2.68 -15.19
N LYS A 57 -6.16 -1.59 -15.10
CA LYS A 57 -4.82 -1.61 -14.47
C LYS A 57 -4.88 -2.01 -13.01
N VAL A 58 -5.86 -1.50 -12.28
CA VAL A 58 -6.04 -1.77 -10.85
C VAL A 58 -6.50 -3.19 -10.59
N MET A 59 -7.36 -3.76 -11.44
CA MET A 59 -7.71 -5.18 -11.36
C MET A 59 -6.47 -6.09 -11.52
N GLY A 60 -5.52 -5.72 -12.40
CA GLY A 60 -4.22 -6.40 -12.49
C GLY A 60 -3.33 -6.25 -11.25
N LEU A 61 -3.45 -5.12 -10.52
CA LEU A 61 -2.77 -4.88 -9.26
C LEU A 61 -3.31 -5.73 -8.10
N PHE A 62 -4.56 -6.17 -8.17
CA PHE A 62 -5.19 -7.02 -7.16
C PHE A 62 -4.32 -8.23 -6.79
N LEU A 63 -3.82 -8.95 -7.79
CA LEU A 63 -2.93 -10.09 -7.56
C LEU A 63 -1.55 -9.69 -7.04
N ARG A 64 -1.03 -8.52 -7.48
CA ARG A 64 0.29 -8.02 -7.07
C ARG A 64 0.33 -7.51 -5.63
N VAL A 65 -0.80 -7.16 -5.03
CA VAL A 65 -0.89 -6.74 -3.62
C VAL A 65 -0.41 -7.85 -2.68
N PHE A 66 -0.63 -9.12 -3.06
CA PHE A 66 -0.18 -10.27 -2.29
C PHE A 66 1.28 -10.67 -2.55
N MET A 67 1.93 -10.10 -3.57
CA MET A 67 3.36 -10.32 -3.83
C MET A 67 4.17 -9.29 -3.04
N VAL A 68 4.90 -9.77 -2.05
CA VAL A 68 5.82 -8.94 -1.25
C VAL A 68 7.08 -8.69 -2.05
N ARG A 69 7.39 -7.44 -2.39
CA ARG A 69 8.77 -6.99 -2.50
C ARG A 69 9.24 -6.67 -1.08
N LYS A 70 10.14 -7.46 -0.53
CA LYS A 70 10.88 -7.07 0.66
C LYS A 70 11.83 -5.94 0.23
N SER A 71 11.46 -4.71 0.52
CA SER A 71 12.40 -3.62 0.50
C SER A 71 13.05 -3.55 1.88
N ASP A 72 14.33 -3.82 1.95
CA ASP A 72 15.12 -3.62 3.17
C ASP A 72 15.78 -2.24 3.07
N GLN A 73 15.19 -1.28 3.78
CA GLN A 73 15.64 0.11 3.77
C GLN A 73 17.06 0.27 4.34
N TYR A 74 17.45 -0.61 5.29
CA TYR A 74 18.82 -0.61 5.79
C TYR A 74 19.81 -1.11 4.73
N GLN A 75 19.45 -2.14 3.97
CA GLN A 75 20.24 -2.60 2.81
C GLN A 75 20.39 -1.49 1.75
N LEU A 76 19.33 -0.72 1.52
CA LEU A 76 19.39 0.44 0.61
C LEU A 76 20.39 1.49 1.11
N ILE A 77 20.36 1.83 2.41
CA ILE A 77 21.30 2.75 3.02
C ILE A 77 22.74 2.21 2.89
N GLU A 78 22.97 0.94 3.19
CA GLU A 78 24.28 0.29 3.09
C GLU A 78 24.82 0.33 1.65
N SER A 79 23.97 0.06 0.66
CA SER A 79 24.33 0.20 -0.77
C SER A 79 24.75 1.62 -1.12
N MET A 80 23.99 2.64 -0.67
CA MET A 80 24.35 4.04 -0.88
C MET A 80 25.66 4.44 -0.18
N VAL A 81 25.91 3.90 1.02
CA VAL A 81 27.19 4.10 1.75
C VAL A 81 28.36 3.50 0.96
N GLY A 82 28.18 2.30 0.40
CA GLY A 82 29.16 1.68 -0.49
C GLY A 82 29.49 2.55 -1.70
N ILE A 83 28.47 3.10 -2.36
CA ILE A 83 28.61 4.01 -3.51
C ILE A 83 29.30 5.31 -3.10
N CYS A 84 28.94 5.88 -1.94
CA CYS A 84 29.57 7.07 -1.39
C CYS A 84 31.09 6.88 -1.16
N ASN A 85 31.49 5.70 -0.67
CA ASN A 85 32.90 5.34 -0.52
C ASN A 85 33.65 5.33 -1.87
N VAL A 86 33.02 4.79 -2.92
CA VAL A 86 33.60 4.77 -4.28
C VAL A 86 33.74 6.19 -4.84
N ALA A 87 32.67 6.99 -4.73
CA ALA A 87 32.69 8.37 -5.18
C ALA A 87 33.75 9.22 -4.47
N ARG A 88 33.94 9.01 -3.18
CA ARG A 88 34.94 9.75 -2.37
C ARG A 88 36.39 9.40 -2.77
N LYS A 89 36.64 8.15 -3.13
CA LYS A 89 38.00 7.68 -3.50
C LYS A 89 38.40 8.00 -4.96
N GLY A 90 37.43 7.83 -5.86
CA GLY A 90 37.72 7.92 -7.32
C GLY A 90 36.94 9.02 -8.04
N GLY A 91 36.25 9.89 -7.29
CA GLY A 91 35.37 10.90 -7.87
C GLY A 91 34.03 10.32 -8.34
N VAL A 92 33.14 11.21 -8.76
CA VAL A 92 31.76 10.87 -9.18
C VAL A 92 31.74 9.90 -10.37
N LEU A 93 32.69 10.01 -11.29
CA LEU A 93 32.80 9.12 -12.45
C LEU A 93 33.07 7.65 -12.07
N ALA A 94 33.75 7.40 -10.94
CA ALA A 94 34.01 6.05 -10.48
C ALA A 94 32.72 5.27 -10.11
N ILE A 95 31.60 5.98 -9.89
CA ILE A 95 30.27 5.38 -9.59
C ILE A 95 29.79 4.55 -10.79
N GLU A 96 30.16 4.90 -12.03
CA GLU A 96 29.73 4.22 -13.25
C GLU A 96 29.97 2.71 -13.19
N SER A 97 31.14 2.30 -12.65
CA SER A 97 31.48 0.88 -12.46
C SER A 97 30.52 0.12 -11.54
N LYS A 98 29.79 0.83 -10.65
CA LYS A 98 28.85 0.28 -9.67
C LYS A 98 27.39 0.33 -10.09
N LEU A 99 27.04 1.07 -11.15
CA LEU A 99 25.64 1.20 -11.61
C LEU A 99 24.98 -0.13 -11.95
N LYS A 100 25.75 -1.13 -12.40
CA LYS A 100 25.25 -2.48 -12.74
C LYS A 100 24.88 -3.30 -11.50
N GLU A 101 25.43 -2.98 -10.33
CA GLU A 101 25.19 -3.67 -9.06
C GLU A 101 24.01 -3.05 -8.29
N VAL A 102 23.42 -1.96 -8.78
CA VAL A 102 22.32 -1.25 -8.13
C VAL A 102 20.99 -1.82 -8.61
N ASP A 103 20.28 -2.49 -7.70
CA ASP A 103 18.96 -3.12 -7.99
C ASP A 103 17.80 -2.13 -8.00
N ASN A 104 17.95 -0.97 -7.33
CA ASN A 104 16.91 0.02 -7.23
C ASN A 104 16.96 0.98 -8.42
N ASP A 105 15.95 0.94 -9.29
CA ASP A 105 15.88 1.73 -10.52
C ASP A 105 15.90 3.25 -10.26
N PHE A 106 15.26 3.71 -9.18
CA PHE A 106 15.22 5.14 -8.84
C PHE A 106 16.60 5.63 -8.36
N LEU A 107 17.29 4.83 -7.54
CA LEU A 107 18.67 5.11 -7.13
C LEU A 107 19.61 5.11 -8.34
N LYS A 108 19.52 4.08 -9.18
CA LYS A 108 20.33 3.96 -10.39
C LYS A 108 20.20 5.17 -11.28
N LYS A 109 18.97 5.61 -11.56
CA LYS A 109 18.72 6.81 -12.37
C LYS A 109 19.31 8.08 -11.76
N GLY A 110 19.19 8.26 -10.45
CA GLY A 110 19.77 9.40 -9.75
C GLY A 110 21.31 9.42 -9.82
N LEU A 111 21.92 8.24 -9.73
CA LEU A 111 23.36 8.09 -9.89
C LEU A 111 23.83 8.33 -11.34
N GLU A 112 23.08 7.83 -12.34
CA GLU A 112 23.35 8.10 -13.76
C GLU A 112 23.34 9.60 -14.04
N LEU A 113 22.30 10.32 -13.62
CA LEU A 113 22.22 11.79 -13.75
C LEU A 113 23.41 12.50 -13.05
N THR A 114 23.92 11.90 -11.98
CA THR A 114 25.06 12.43 -11.23
C THR A 114 26.37 12.21 -11.99
N VAL A 115 26.57 11.02 -12.56
CA VAL A 115 27.76 10.68 -13.41
C VAL A 115 27.76 11.51 -14.69
N ASP A 116 26.59 11.79 -15.27
CA ASP A 116 26.42 12.66 -16.46
C ASP A 116 26.75 14.14 -16.18
N GLY A 117 27.12 14.49 -14.96
CA GLY A 117 27.54 15.84 -14.60
C GLY A 117 26.41 16.86 -14.52
N LYS A 118 25.16 16.43 -14.42
CA LYS A 118 24.03 17.35 -14.20
C LYS A 118 24.20 18.08 -12.86
N ASP A 119 23.80 19.34 -12.79
CA ASP A 119 23.83 20.12 -11.55
C ASP A 119 22.88 19.57 -10.48
N GLU A 120 23.16 19.89 -9.20
CA GLU A 120 22.38 19.36 -8.06
C GLU A 120 20.89 19.76 -8.13
N ALA A 121 20.62 20.98 -8.56
CA ALA A 121 19.24 21.49 -8.66
C ALA A 121 18.45 20.72 -9.71
N THR A 122 19.05 20.44 -10.86
CA THR A 122 18.45 19.66 -11.96
C THR A 122 18.20 18.21 -11.54
N VAL A 123 19.16 17.53 -10.92
CA VAL A 123 19.01 16.15 -10.44
C VAL A 123 17.88 16.08 -9.43
N ASN A 124 17.86 16.96 -8.42
CA ASN A 124 16.84 17.02 -7.41
C ASN A 124 15.45 17.32 -8.01
N ALA A 125 15.34 18.24 -8.96
CA ALA A 125 14.08 18.56 -9.62
C ALA A 125 13.51 17.38 -10.41
N LEU A 126 14.36 16.69 -11.19
CA LEU A 126 13.95 15.52 -11.98
C LEU A 126 13.51 14.35 -11.09
N LEU A 127 14.28 14.02 -10.07
CA LEU A 127 13.94 12.92 -9.16
C LEU A 127 12.71 13.23 -8.32
N LYS A 128 12.54 14.46 -7.81
CA LYS A 128 11.32 14.88 -7.09
C LYS A 128 10.09 14.80 -7.98
N ARG A 129 10.21 15.20 -9.25
CA ARG A 129 9.13 15.10 -10.23
C ARG A 129 8.73 13.65 -10.46
N GLU A 130 9.69 12.76 -10.63
CA GLU A 130 9.45 11.33 -10.84
C GLU A 130 8.82 10.69 -9.60
N ALA A 131 9.37 10.97 -8.40
CA ALA A 131 8.80 10.51 -7.15
C ALA A 131 7.32 10.92 -6.99
N LYS A 132 7.02 12.19 -7.32
CA LYS A 132 5.64 12.71 -7.27
C LYS A 132 4.72 12.03 -8.30
N GLN A 133 5.21 11.78 -9.51
CA GLN A 133 4.44 11.07 -10.54
C GLN A 133 4.12 9.63 -10.10
N LEU A 134 5.09 8.94 -9.51
CA LEU A 134 4.89 7.58 -9.00
C LEU A 134 3.91 7.56 -7.82
N GLN A 135 4.03 8.52 -6.89
CA GLN A 135 3.06 8.68 -5.78
C GLN A 135 1.64 8.93 -6.28
N ASN A 136 1.46 9.78 -7.30
CA ASN A 136 0.15 10.02 -7.91
C ASN A 136 -0.41 8.75 -8.55
N ALA A 137 0.39 8.02 -9.32
CA ALA A 137 -0.03 6.75 -9.92
C ALA A 137 -0.44 5.69 -8.88
N HIS A 138 0.26 5.64 -7.74
CA HIS A 138 -0.12 4.78 -6.61
C HIS A 138 -1.42 5.26 -5.95
N LYS A 139 -1.59 6.60 -5.83
CA LYS A 139 -2.81 7.19 -5.28
C LYS A 139 -4.01 6.81 -6.12
N ASP A 140 -3.96 6.97 -7.43
CA ASP A 140 -5.03 6.61 -8.34
C ASP A 140 -5.39 5.11 -8.19
N GLY A 141 -4.38 4.25 -8.02
CA GLY A 141 -4.58 2.82 -7.83
C GLY A 141 -5.32 2.45 -6.54
N TRP A 142 -4.98 3.01 -5.38
CA TRP A 142 -5.68 2.68 -4.13
C TRP A 142 -7.00 3.44 -3.98
N GLU A 143 -7.19 4.59 -4.65
CA GLU A 143 -8.44 5.35 -4.61
C GLU A 143 -9.59 4.56 -5.21
N ILE A 144 -9.37 3.82 -6.29
CA ILE A 144 -10.38 2.95 -6.90
C ILE A 144 -10.90 1.92 -5.89
N PHE A 145 -10.00 1.21 -5.16
CA PHE A 145 -10.43 0.26 -4.13
C PHE A 145 -11.14 0.95 -2.96
N ASN A 146 -10.72 2.16 -2.62
CA ASN A 146 -11.36 2.96 -1.57
C ASN A 146 -12.82 3.28 -1.93
N GLN A 147 -13.05 3.70 -3.17
CA GLN A 147 -14.40 3.98 -3.66
C GLN A 147 -15.25 2.71 -3.82
N MET A 148 -14.68 1.61 -4.30
CA MET A 148 -15.36 0.32 -4.31
C MET A 148 -15.79 -0.13 -2.90
N GLY A 149 -14.94 0.13 -1.88
CA GLY A 149 -15.27 -0.10 -0.48
C GLY A 149 -16.43 0.75 0.04
N ALA A 150 -16.64 1.94 -0.51
CA ALA A 150 -17.78 2.80 -0.19
C ALA A 150 -19.04 2.40 -0.99
N PHE A 151 -18.88 2.05 -2.26
CA PHE A 151 -20.01 1.68 -3.13
C PHE A 151 -20.65 0.34 -2.74
N ALA A 152 -19.86 -0.66 -2.34
CA ALA A 152 -20.39 -2.00 -2.06
C ALA A 152 -21.45 -2.01 -0.96
N PRO A 153 -21.29 -1.36 0.23
CA PRO A 153 -22.36 -1.26 1.22
C PRO A 153 -23.52 -0.41 0.74
N ALA A 154 -23.28 0.64 -0.05
CA ALA A 154 -24.35 1.48 -0.60
C ALA A 154 -25.27 0.67 -1.53
N PHE A 155 -24.71 -0.16 -2.42
CA PHE A 155 -25.50 -1.10 -3.24
C PHE A 155 -26.14 -2.20 -2.39
N GLY A 156 -25.52 -2.60 -1.28
CA GLY A 156 -26.17 -3.44 -0.27
C GLY A 156 -27.46 -2.83 0.25
N MET A 157 -27.44 -1.55 0.61
CA MET A 157 -28.65 -0.81 1.03
C MET A 157 -29.69 -0.67 -0.09
N VAL A 158 -29.26 -0.43 -1.33
CA VAL A 158 -30.18 -0.42 -2.49
C VAL A 158 -30.90 -1.77 -2.61
N GLY A 159 -30.16 -2.87 -2.47
CA GLY A 159 -30.75 -4.20 -2.51
C GLY A 159 -31.74 -4.45 -1.37
N THR A 160 -31.50 -3.91 -0.13
CA THR A 160 -32.50 -4.00 0.94
C THR A 160 -33.79 -3.29 0.56
N LEU A 161 -33.71 -2.09 0.01
CA LEU A 161 -34.88 -1.33 -0.41
C LEU A 161 -35.65 -2.06 -1.50
N ILE A 162 -34.98 -2.67 -2.49
CA ILE A 162 -35.62 -3.49 -3.52
C ILE A 162 -36.37 -4.68 -2.90
N GLY A 163 -35.71 -5.43 -1.99
CA GLY A 163 -36.33 -6.56 -1.32
C GLY A 163 -37.55 -6.17 -0.46
N LEU A 164 -37.45 -5.04 0.27
CA LEU A 164 -38.57 -4.53 1.06
C LEU A 164 -39.73 -4.04 0.19
N ILE A 165 -39.48 -3.34 -0.90
CA ILE A 165 -40.53 -2.93 -1.87
C ILE A 165 -41.24 -4.14 -2.44
N GLN A 166 -40.47 -5.19 -2.86
CA GLN A 166 -41.07 -6.42 -3.36
C GLN A 166 -41.86 -7.17 -2.27
N MET A 167 -41.43 -7.15 -1.02
CA MET A 167 -42.16 -7.72 0.11
C MET A 167 -43.49 -6.98 0.34
N LEU A 168 -43.46 -5.64 0.31
CA LEU A 168 -44.66 -4.82 0.54
C LEU A 168 -45.67 -4.94 -0.60
N SER A 169 -45.23 -5.17 -1.84
CA SER A 169 -46.14 -5.37 -2.97
C SER A 169 -46.95 -6.65 -2.91
N ASP A 170 -46.47 -7.66 -2.17
CA ASP A 170 -47.10 -8.99 -2.07
C ASP A 170 -47.49 -9.36 -0.63
N LEU A 171 -47.84 -8.39 0.21
CA LEU A 171 -48.23 -8.62 1.61
C LEU A 171 -49.44 -9.55 1.78
N SER A 172 -50.26 -9.69 0.75
CA SER A 172 -51.41 -10.62 0.75
C SER A 172 -51.01 -12.10 0.73
N ASP A 173 -49.77 -12.40 0.26
CA ASP A 173 -49.17 -13.74 0.28
C ASP A 173 -48.13 -13.87 1.38
N VAL A 174 -48.55 -14.34 2.55
CA VAL A 174 -47.65 -14.51 3.71
C VAL A 174 -46.47 -15.44 3.41
N SER A 175 -46.62 -16.39 2.48
CA SER A 175 -45.56 -17.33 2.11
C SER A 175 -44.39 -16.65 1.37
N SER A 176 -44.63 -15.54 0.69
CA SER A 176 -43.64 -14.79 -0.05
C SER A 176 -42.82 -13.79 0.79
N VAL A 177 -43.30 -13.41 1.96
CA VAL A 177 -42.70 -12.41 2.86
C VAL A 177 -41.31 -12.85 3.33
N GLY A 178 -41.17 -14.08 3.80
CA GLY A 178 -39.89 -14.62 4.31
C GLY A 178 -38.76 -14.60 3.23
N PRO A 179 -38.97 -15.20 2.05
CA PRO A 179 -37.98 -15.20 0.98
C PRO A 179 -37.56 -13.81 0.53
N LYS A 180 -38.48 -12.83 0.40
CA LYS A 180 -38.15 -11.45 -0.02
C LYS A 180 -37.36 -10.68 1.05
N MET A 181 -37.70 -10.88 2.33
CA MET A 181 -36.94 -10.33 3.45
C MET A 181 -35.51 -10.92 3.49
N ALA A 182 -35.38 -12.23 3.22
CA ALA A 182 -34.05 -12.85 3.13
C ALA A 182 -33.19 -12.19 2.04
N ILE A 183 -33.73 -11.92 0.83
CA ILE A 183 -33.02 -11.21 -0.23
C ILE A 183 -32.53 -9.83 0.25
N ALA A 184 -33.39 -9.07 0.93
CA ALA A 184 -33.03 -7.77 1.47
C ALA A 184 -31.84 -7.86 2.46
N LEU A 185 -31.84 -8.82 3.35
CA LEU A 185 -30.76 -9.00 4.34
C LEU A 185 -29.47 -9.50 3.70
N ILE A 186 -29.54 -10.42 2.73
CA ILE A 186 -28.39 -10.99 2.05
C ILE A 186 -27.65 -9.94 1.22
N THR A 187 -28.35 -9.01 0.57
CA THR A 187 -27.69 -7.92 -0.17
C THR A 187 -26.83 -7.04 0.74
N THR A 188 -27.34 -6.66 1.90
CA THR A 188 -26.54 -5.89 2.88
C THR A 188 -25.37 -6.70 3.41
N PHE A 189 -25.58 -7.99 3.69
CA PHE A 189 -24.49 -8.88 4.10
C PHE A 189 -23.40 -8.95 3.05
N TYR A 190 -23.71 -9.14 1.78
CA TYR A 190 -22.72 -9.14 0.70
C TYR A 190 -21.95 -7.81 0.60
N GLY A 191 -22.68 -6.69 0.64
CA GLY A 191 -22.06 -5.37 0.60
C GLY A 191 -21.05 -5.16 1.73
N ALA A 192 -21.44 -5.53 2.95
CA ALA A 192 -20.59 -5.41 4.14
C ALA A 192 -19.36 -6.35 4.09
N VAL A 193 -19.55 -7.61 3.69
CA VAL A 193 -18.46 -8.60 3.60
C VAL A 193 -17.43 -8.18 2.56
N VAL A 194 -17.86 -7.84 1.35
CA VAL A 194 -16.95 -7.46 0.27
C VAL A 194 -16.20 -6.18 0.59
N ALA A 195 -16.88 -5.18 1.16
CA ALA A 195 -16.23 -3.94 1.57
C ALA A 195 -15.15 -4.16 2.64
N ASN A 196 -15.51 -4.84 3.73
CA ASN A 196 -14.67 -4.92 4.92
C ASN A 196 -13.61 -6.02 4.86
N LEU A 197 -13.84 -7.11 4.13
CA LEU A 197 -12.85 -8.20 3.99
C LEU A 197 -11.98 -8.07 2.75
N ILE A 198 -12.40 -7.30 1.72
CA ILE A 198 -11.65 -7.20 0.47
C ILE A 198 -11.20 -5.76 0.21
N PHE A 199 -12.11 -4.83 -0.10
CA PHE A 199 -11.74 -3.53 -0.65
C PHE A 199 -11.03 -2.62 0.36
N ILE A 200 -11.54 -2.49 1.58
CA ILE A 200 -10.95 -1.63 2.62
C ILE A 200 -9.56 -2.14 3.04
N PRO A 201 -9.34 -3.43 3.36
CA PRO A 201 -8.02 -3.94 3.69
C PRO A 201 -7.01 -3.76 2.55
N MET A 202 -7.45 -3.94 1.30
CA MET A 202 -6.59 -3.70 0.13
C MET A 202 -6.18 -2.24 0.01
N THR A 203 -7.12 -1.32 0.19
CA THR A 203 -6.83 0.13 0.21
C THR A 203 -5.77 0.47 1.25
N VAL A 204 -5.94 -0.02 2.48
CA VAL A 204 -4.98 0.23 3.58
C VAL A 204 -3.60 -0.33 3.25
N LYS A 205 -3.55 -1.53 2.67
CA LYS A 205 -2.29 -2.18 2.31
C LYS A 205 -1.56 -1.43 1.20
N LEU A 206 -2.27 -1.01 0.15
CA LEU A 206 -1.70 -0.22 -0.94
C LEU A 206 -1.21 1.15 -0.43
N LYS A 207 -1.96 1.82 0.44
CA LYS A 207 -1.53 3.07 1.09
C LYS A 207 -0.23 2.90 1.88
N ARG A 208 -0.14 1.85 2.70
CA ARG A 208 1.08 1.56 3.48
C ARG A 208 2.27 1.28 2.58
N ARG A 209 2.07 0.51 1.52
CA ARG A 209 3.13 0.23 0.55
C ARG A 209 3.61 1.49 -0.15
N SER A 210 2.70 2.33 -0.63
CA SER A 210 3.03 3.62 -1.23
C SER A 210 3.80 4.54 -0.27
N ALA A 211 3.45 4.55 1.02
CA ALA A 211 4.18 5.31 2.04
C ALA A 211 5.62 4.78 2.22
N THR A 212 5.82 3.47 2.23
CA THR A 212 7.15 2.85 2.32
C THR A 212 8.02 3.20 1.10
N GLU A 213 7.47 3.09 -0.12
CA GLU A 213 8.18 3.45 -1.34
C GLU A 213 8.50 4.96 -1.40
N SER A 214 7.60 5.81 -0.89
CA SER A 214 7.85 7.26 -0.75
C SER A 214 8.99 7.57 0.20
N LEU A 215 9.09 6.83 1.31
CA LEU A 215 10.20 6.95 2.25
C LEU A 215 11.53 6.57 1.59
N GLU A 216 11.57 5.47 0.84
CA GLU A 216 12.76 5.03 0.10
C GLU A 216 13.22 6.08 -0.89
N MET A 217 12.30 6.66 -1.68
CA MET A 217 12.64 7.74 -2.61
C MET A 217 13.22 8.97 -1.88
N THR A 218 12.69 9.28 -0.70
CA THR A 218 13.23 10.39 0.11
C THR A 218 14.63 10.08 0.60
N LEU A 219 14.90 8.86 1.11
CA LEU A 219 16.23 8.42 1.50
C LEU A 219 17.22 8.47 0.33
N ILE A 220 16.78 8.04 -0.86
CA ILE A 220 17.61 8.07 -2.08
C ILE A 220 17.93 9.52 -2.47
N LEU A 221 16.95 10.43 -2.46
CA LEU A 221 17.18 11.85 -2.78
C LEU A 221 18.24 12.47 -1.86
N GLU A 222 18.10 12.27 -0.55
CA GLU A 222 19.08 12.74 0.43
C GLU A 222 20.44 12.08 0.25
N GLY A 223 20.45 10.75 0.06
CA GLY A 223 21.68 9.98 -0.17
C GLY A 223 22.45 10.44 -1.40
N ILE A 224 21.79 10.68 -2.54
CA ILE A 224 22.41 11.22 -3.75
C ILE A 224 23.01 12.60 -3.49
N GLY A 225 22.30 13.46 -2.74
CA GLY A 225 22.83 14.76 -2.33
C GLY A 225 24.12 14.65 -1.54
N TYR A 226 24.21 13.70 -0.60
CA TYR A 226 25.42 13.45 0.18
C TYR A 226 26.55 12.84 -0.66
N ILE A 227 26.25 11.89 -1.55
CA ILE A 227 27.23 11.28 -2.46
C ILE A 227 27.90 12.35 -3.34
N ARG A 228 27.10 13.26 -3.89
CA ARG A 228 27.58 14.37 -4.73
C ARG A 228 28.51 15.34 -3.97
N LYS A 229 28.18 15.63 -2.71
CA LYS A 229 28.98 16.51 -1.84
C LYS A 229 30.26 15.84 -1.33
N GLY A 230 30.43 14.54 -1.58
CA GLY A 230 31.60 13.78 -1.11
C GLY A 230 31.72 13.72 0.42
N VAL A 231 30.60 13.73 1.12
CA VAL A 231 30.58 13.68 2.59
C VAL A 231 31.19 12.39 3.13
N ASN A 232 31.49 12.38 4.45
CA ASN A 232 31.96 11.16 5.10
C ASN A 232 30.85 10.08 5.05
N PRO A 233 31.13 8.86 4.51
CA PRO A 233 30.15 7.78 4.41
C PRO A 233 29.52 7.38 5.74
N ARG A 234 30.27 7.42 6.86
CA ARG A 234 29.72 7.19 8.21
C ARG A 234 28.70 8.25 8.60
N PHE A 235 29.02 9.53 8.33
CA PHE A 235 28.08 10.62 8.59
C PHE A 235 26.78 10.44 7.79
N MET A 236 26.89 10.10 6.50
CA MET A 236 25.72 9.83 5.66
C MET A 236 24.89 8.67 6.22
N GLN A 237 25.53 7.58 6.63
CA GLN A 237 24.87 6.43 7.24
C GLN A 237 24.10 6.83 8.49
N ASP A 238 24.77 7.51 9.42
CA ASP A 238 24.15 7.94 10.70
C ASP A 238 22.92 8.82 10.46
N VAL A 239 23.00 9.76 9.49
CA VAL A 239 21.87 10.66 9.18
C VAL A 239 20.70 9.90 8.57
N LEU A 240 20.94 9.02 7.59
CA LEU A 240 19.89 8.26 6.91
C LEU A 240 19.26 7.21 7.84
N GLU A 241 20.05 6.54 8.70
CA GLU A 241 19.52 5.61 9.69
C GLU A 241 18.69 6.34 10.76
N ASN A 242 19.13 7.49 11.25
CA ASN A 242 18.35 8.31 12.19
C ASN A 242 17.03 8.78 11.57
N TYR A 243 17.03 9.18 10.30
CA TYR A 243 15.81 9.54 9.58
C TYR A 243 14.84 8.35 9.53
N LEU A 244 15.34 7.16 9.20
CA LEU A 244 14.56 5.93 9.15
C LEU A 244 14.03 5.51 10.53
N ASP A 245 14.86 5.57 11.57
CA ASP A 245 14.47 5.23 12.94
C ASP A 245 13.41 6.20 13.49
N THR A 246 13.52 7.48 13.19
CA THR A 246 12.52 8.50 13.55
C THR A 246 11.19 8.20 12.85
N TYR A 247 11.21 7.85 11.57
CA TYR A 247 10.00 7.49 10.82
C TYR A 247 9.31 6.25 11.39
N HIS A 248 10.07 5.24 11.83
CA HIS A 248 9.55 4.02 12.45
C HIS A 248 9.21 4.18 13.94
N GLY A 249 9.38 5.39 14.51
CA GLY A 249 9.11 5.65 15.93
C GLY A 249 10.09 4.97 16.89
N LYS A 250 11.25 4.52 16.40
CA LYS A 250 12.35 4.08 17.24
C LYS A 250 13.00 5.31 17.87
N LYS A 251 13.05 5.37 19.21
CA LYS A 251 13.75 6.47 19.92
C LYS A 251 15.21 6.48 19.50
N GLU A 252 15.76 7.68 19.27
CA GLU A 252 17.19 7.91 19.08
C GLU A 252 17.99 7.05 20.07
N LYS A 253 18.97 6.29 19.57
CA LYS A 253 19.99 5.70 20.41
C LYS A 253 20.72 6.87 21.06
N LYS A 254 20.41 7.16 22.34
CA LYS A 254 21.19 8.11 23.15
C LYS A 254 22.66 7.69 23.02
N GLY A 255 23.46 8.59 22.43
CA GLY A 255 24.89 8.38 22.28
C GLY A 255 25.47 7.93 23.62
N ASP A 256 26.31 6.92 23.54
CA ASP A 256 27.04 6.31 24.65
C ASP A 256 27.96 7.39 25.28
N GLY A 257 27.36 8.22 26.15
CA GLY A 257 28.07 9.18 26.98
C GLY A 257 28.82 8.40 28.06
N LYS A 258 30.08 8.07 27.77
CA LYS A 258 31.00 7.59 28.81
C LYS A 258 30.94 8.55 29.99
N ASP A 259 30.27 8.12 31.05
CA ASP A 259 30.33 8.70 32.37
C ASP A 259 31.81 8.72 32.85
N LYS A 260 32.44 9.89 32.73
CA LYS A 260 33.66 10.15 33.47
C LYS A 260 33.30 10.26 34.97
N LYS A 261 33.58 9.17 35.71
CA LYS A 261 33.56 9.21 37.18
C LYS A 261 34.44 10.34 37.68
N PRO A 262 33.95 11.22 38.58
CA PRO A 262 34.81 12.20 39.20
C PRO A 262 35.82 11.52 40.11
N ALA A 263 37.10 11.83 39.91
CA ALA A 263 38.20 11.41 40.77
C ALA A 263 38.00 11.90 42.22
N LYS A 264 37.93 10.99 43.16
CA LYS A 264 38.01 11.31 44.58
C LYS A 264 39.40 11.90 44.88
N LYS A 265 39.44 13.16 45.26
CA LYS A 265 40.61 13.75 45.95
C LYS A 265 40.64 13.22 47.39
N LYS A 266 41.79 12.63 47.75
CA LYS A 266 42.24 12.48 49.14
C LYS A 266 42.78 13.82 49.61
#